data_11f2b5b3d793339d9ce7bcee2f62838d
#
_entry.id   11f2b5b3d793339d9ce7bcee2f62838d
#
_cell.length_a   1.000
_cell.length_b   1.000
_cell.length_c   1.000
_cell.angle_alpha   90.00
_cell.angle_beta   90.00
_cell.angle_gamma   90.00
#
_symmetry.space_group_name_H-M   'P 1'
#
loop_
_entity.id
_entity.type
_entity.pdbx_description
1 polymer ?
#
loop_
_entity_poly.entity_id
_entity_poly.type
_entity_poly.pdbx_seq_one_letter_code
_entity_poly.pdbx_strand_id
1 'polypeptide(L)'
;MTLNLPQNREEILNRLRADLTSTLPELTDFSRNSFILALLIGFSGRFFDFAIQQELLINELFIDTATGDFLERWGSYKNISRNPATQATGRITATGVVASTVTAGDTINSAAGLQYTAQETKSIVTQVESITSITRVGSVATVTTSIDHIFASGIPVVIAGAVETEYNGTFEILVTASNEFTYIVTGTPSTPATGTITGTADIASVLFESVGFGDENNLLSGEELTFATPLAGIDNTVFVQFDGISGGFDIESDEDLRSRILEAYQNPIALFNVAQIVAQARLVSGVTRVFVEEATPDAGQVTIFFTRDNDVDIIPSAGEVTTVKNKILEIKPAHMDDDDVIVSAPTAITVNFEFSFLAPNVLTMQQAISDSLDQFFRESTTVGVPIKQFEYQSAIGNTVDPETGQKVDTFTLAFPVGDIPINVGEIGVLGTVDF
;
A
#
# COMPACT_ATOMS: atom_id res chain seq x y z
N MET A 1 19.87 11.68 -30.78
CA MET A 1 19.97 12.50 -31.97
C MET A 1 19.11 13.74 -31.72
N THR A 2 19.70 14.87 -31.42
CA THR A 2 18.95 16.12 -31.18
C THR A 2 18.50 16.68 -32.53
N LEU A 3 17.21 16.57 -32.85
CA LEU A 3 16.64 17.30 -33.95
C LEU A 3 16.67 18.79 -33.62
N ASN A 4 17.33 19.58 -34.48
CA ASN A 4 17.43 21.01 -34.29
C ASN A 4 16.14 21.67 -34.87
N LEU A 5 15.03 21.45 -34.19
CA LEU A 5 13.76 22.06 -34.52
C LEU A 5 13.75 23.53 -34.09
N PRO A 6 13.05 24.42 -34.83
CA PRO A 6 12.98 25.84 -34.48
C PRO A 6 12.33 26.00 -33.10
N GLN A 7 13.02 26.65 -32.19
CA GLN A 7 12.58 26.81 -30.79
C GLN A 7 11.46 27.81 -30.59
N ASN A 8 11.27 28.73 -31.56
CA ASN A 8 10.21 29.71 -31.51
C ASN A 8 9.81 30.20 -32.92
N ARG A 9 8.63 30.80 -32.98
CA ARG A 9 8.06 31.35 -34.23
C ARG A 9 8.93 32.43 -34.85
N GLU A 10 9.64 33.21 -34.05
CA GLU A 10 10.48 34.33 -34.52
C GLU A 10 11.70 33.81 -35.26
N GLU A 11 12.28 32.71 -34.86
CA GLU A 11 13.39 32.05 -35.54
C GLU A 11 12.98 31.60 -36.96
N ILE A 12 11.80 31.00 -37.11
CA ILE A 12 11.26 30.60 -38.39
C ILE A 12 11.03 31.84 -39.27
N LEU A 13 10.46 32.89 -38.71
CA LEU A 13 10.22 34.14 -39.41
C LEU A 13 11.53 34.76 -39.91
N ASN A 14 12.57 34.75 -39.09
CA ASN A 14 13.88 35.28 -39.47
C ASN A 14 14.55 34.42 -40.55
N ARG A 15 14.45 33.11 -40.49
CA ARG A 15 14.94 32.21 -41.58
C ARG A 15 14.18 32.47 -42.86
N LEU A 16 12.85 32.55 -42.86
CA LEU A 16 12.04 32.85 -44.03
C LEU A 16 12.36 34.22 -44.64
N ARG A 17 12.65 35.23 -43.82
CA ARG A 17 13.11 36.54 -44.30
C ARG A 17 14.48 36.43 -44.96
N ALA A 18 15.43 35.74 -44.34
CA ALA A 18 16.77 35.56 -44.90
C ALA A 18 16.73 34.82 -46.25
N ASP A 19 15.95 33.74 -46.34
CA ASP A 19 15.78 32.97 -47.57
C ASP A 19 15.15 33.82 -48.70
N LEU A 20 14.12 34.60 -48.35
CA LEU A 20 13.47 35.46 -49.32
C LEU A 20 14.40 36.57 -49.78
N THR A 21 15.15 37.22 -48.89
CA THR A 21 16.12 38.27 -49.21
C THR A 21 17.27 37.71 -50.07
N SER A 22 17.68 36.48 -49.82
CA SER A 22 18.72 35.79 -50.62
C SER A 22 18.26 35.47 -52.03
N THR A 23 16.96 35.10 -52.17
CA THR A 23 16.40 34.69 -53.46
C THR A 23 15.94 35.90 -54.28
N LEU A 24 15.46 36.94 -53.65
CA LEU A 24 14.94 38.16 -54.26
C LEU A 24 15.54 39.38 -53.52
N PRO A 25 16.77 39.80 -53.85
CA PRO A 25 17.48 40.90 -53.16
C PRO A 25 16.79 42.28 -53.29
N GLU A 26 15.92 42.44 -54.25
CA GLU A 26 15.15 43.68 -54.49
C GLU A 26 13.99 43.83 -53.47
N LEU A 27 13.63 42.77 -52.75
CA LEU A 27 12.56 42.75 -51.77
C LEU A 27 13.09 43.22 -50.39
N THR A 28 13.09 44.50 -50.13
CA THR A 28 13.63 45.11 -48.91
C THR A 28 12.57 45.61 -47.94
N ASP A 29 11.29 45.68 -48.37
CA ASP A 29 10.21 46.21 -47.54
C ASP A 29 9.57 45.15 -46.66
N PHE A 30 10.09 45.01 -45.43
CA PHE A 30 9.50 44.24 -44.33
C PHE A 30 8.89 45.14 -43.28
N SER A 31 8.36 46.28 -43.67
CA SER A 31 7.66 47.20 -42.73
C SER A 31 6.40 46.53 -42.16
N ARG A 32 5.96 47.05 -41.02
CA ARG A 32 4.84 46.48 -40.24
C ARG A 32 3.51 46.36 -41.03
N ASN A 33 3.36 47.14 -42.11
CA ASN A 33 2.18 47.16 -42.96
C ASN A 33 2.42 46.44 -44.28
N SER A 34 3.55 45.82 -44.49
CA SER A 34 3.87 45.09 -45.73
C SER A 34 3.05 43.80 -45.81
N PHE A 35 2.41 43.59 -46.96
CA PHE A 35 1.71 42.33 -47.29
C PHE A 35 2.63 41.11 -47.18
N ILE A 36 3.88 41.28 -47.59
CA ILE A 36 4.90 40.21 -47.56
C ILE A 36 5.19 39.82 -46.09
N LEU A 37 5.37 40.80 -45.20
CA LEU A 37 5.56 40.54 -43.81
C LEU A 37 4.35 39.81 -43.17
N ALA A 38 3.13 40.23 -43.50
CA ALA A 38 1.91 39.57 -43.00
C ALA A 38 1.83 38.12 -43.50
N LEU A 39 2.23 37.81 -44.73
CA LEU A 39 2.27 36.49 -45.30
C LEU A 39 3.34 35.61 -44.64
N LEU A 40 4.56 36.14 -44.43
CA LEU A 40 5.63 35.45 -43.70
C LEU A 40 5.27 35.16 -42.25
N ILE A 41 4.58 36.07 -41.58
CA ILE A 41 4.04 35.85 -40.22
C ILE A 41 3.02 34.70 -40.22
N GLY A 42 2.13 34.64 -41.21
CA GLY A 42 1.18 33.54 -41.36
C GLY A 42 1.86 32.20 -41.59
N PHE A 43 2.83 32.14 -42.51
CA PHE A 43 3.61 30.92 -42.77
C PHE A 43 4.45 30.51 -41.57
N SER A 44 5.14 31.46 -40.89
CA SER A 44 5.95 31.11 -39.70
C SER A 44 5.12 30.49 -38.60
N GLY A 45 3.85 30.92 -38.43
CA GLY A 45 2.93 30.33 -37.49
C GLY A 45 2.62 28.86 -37.84
N ARG A 46 2.28 28.61 -39.11
CA ARG A 46 1.94 27.25 -39.54
C ARG A 46 3.14 26.30 -39.53
N PHE A 47 4.32 26.77 -39.90
CA PHE A 47 5.53 25.96 -39.79
C PHE A 47 5.91 25.68 -38.34
N PHE A 48 5.67 26.62 -37.45
CA PHE A 48 5.89 26.41 -36.00
C PHE A 48 4.91 25.38 -35.43
N ASP A 49 3.61 25.48 -35.73
CA ASP A 49 2.60 24.50 -35.38
C ASP A 49 2.98 23.10 -35.87
N PHE A 50 3.47 23.01 -37.11
CA PHE A 50 3.94 21.75 -37.70
C PHE A 50 5.19 21.19 -37.00
N ALA A 51 6.16 22.07 -36.63
CA ALA A 51 7.36 21.67 -35.93
C ALA A 51 7.02 21.11 -34.53
N ILE A 52 6.09 21.74 -33.79
CA ILE A 52 5.59 21.25 -32.50
C ILE A 52 4.92 19.88 -32.67
N GLN A 53 4.06 19.71 -33.69
CA GLN A 53 3.42 18.42 -33.94
C GLN A 53 4.45 17.32 -34.26
N GLN A 54 5.52 17.65 -35.00
CA GLN A 54 6.60 16.69 -35.26
C GLN A 54 7.37 16.34 -34.01
N GLU A 55 7.65 17.31 -33.14
CA GLU A 55 8.32 17.07 -31.86
C GLU A 55 7.50 16.14 -30.97
N LEU A 56 6.18 16.40 -30.85
CA LEU A 56 5.26 15.53 -30.13
C LEU A 56 5.27 14.11 -30.71
N LEU A 57 5.15 13.95 -32.03
CA LEU A 57 5.17 12.64 -32.66
C LEU A 57 6.50 11.89 -32.44
N ILE A 58 7.63 12.60 -32.45
CA ILE A 58 8.94 11.99 -32.21
C ILE A 58 9.04 11.52 -30.74
N ASN A 59 8.57 12.30 -29.80
CA ASN A 59 8.56 11.91 -28.40
C ASN A 59 7.69 10.68 -28.17
N GLU A 60 6.57 10.56 -28.87
CA GLU A 60 5.69 9.38 -28.78
C GLU A 60 6.23 8.12 -29.47
N LEU A 61 7.29 8.25 -30.30
CA LEU A 61 7.92 7.10 -30.98
C LEU A 61 8.84 6.27 -30.07
N PHE A 62 9.27 6.80 -28.96
CA PHE A 62 10.20 6.12 -28.05
C PHE A 62 9.52 5.78 -26.73
N ILE A 63 9.80 4.58 -26.21
CA ILE A 63 9.23 4.11 -24.95
C ILE A 63 9.55 5.09 -23.81
N ASP A 64 10.75 5.67 -23.80
CA ASP A 64 11.24 6.57 -22.74
C ASP A 64 10.39 7.85 -22.62
N THR A 65 9.74 8.27 -23.70
CA THR A 65 9.01 9.54 -23.77
C THR A 65 7.55 9.40 -24.18
N ALA A 66 7.14 8.21 -24.64
CA ALA A 66 5.76 7.92 -25.05
C ALA A 66 4.79 8.03 -23.86
N THR A 67 3.59 8.54 -24.12
CA THR A 67 2.52 8.73 -23.12
C THR A 67 1.19 8.12 -23.59
N GLY A 68 0.29 7.83 -22.67
CA GLY A 68 -1.07 7.37 -22.94
C GLY A 68 -1.12 6.21 -23.93
N ASP A 69 -1.92 6.36 -24.99
CA ASP A 69 -2.19 5.32 -26.00
C ASP A 69 -0.92 4.82 -26.72
N PHE A 70 0.08 5.68 -26.92
CA PHE A 70 1.33 5.28 -27.55
C PHE A 70 2.16 4.37 -26.64
N LEU A 71 2.19 4.67 -25.34
CA LEU A 71 2.84 3.83 -24.36
C LEU A 71 2.14 2.48 -24.22
N GLU A 72 0.80 2.46 -24.19
CA GLU A 72 0.00 1.24 -24.17
C GLU A 72 0.24 0.37 -25.43
N ARG A 73 0.42 1.01 -26.59
CA ARG A 73 0.78 0.30 -27.81
C ARG A 73 2.14 -0.39 -27.69
N TRP A 74 3.15 0.26 -27.08
CA TRP A 74 4.42 -0.38 -26.77
C TRP A 74 4.27 -1.58 -25.84
N GLY A 75 3.43 -1.45 -24.81
CA GLY A 75 3.08 -2.54 -23.89
C GLY A 75 2.43 -3.71 -24.61
N SER A 76 1.50 -3.44 -25.53
CA SER A 76 0.76 -4.48 -26.27
C SER A 76 1.67 -5.43 -27.06
N TYR A 77 2.83 -4.98 -27.56
CA TYR A 77 3.80 -5.83 -28.25
C TYR A 77 4.45 -6.87 -27.33
N LYS A 78 4.37 -6.66 -26.01
CA LYS A 78 4.87 -7.59 -24.98
C LYS A 78 3.74 -8.21 -24.16
N ASN A 79 2.48 -8.04 -24.56
CA ASN A 79 1.29 -8.43 -23.80
C ASN A 79 1.21 -7.78 -22.41
N ILE A 80 1.72 -6.57 -22.28
CA ILE A 80 1.63 -5.77 -21.07
C ILE A 80 0.51 -4.76 -21.27
N SER A 81 -0.52 -4.82 -20.44
CA SER A 81 -1.59 -3.84 -20.35
C SER A 81 -1.42 -3.00 -19.09
N ARG A 82 -1.96 -1.79 -19.12
CA ARG A 82 -2.06 -0.93 -17.94
C ARG A 82 -2.92 -1.60 -16.88
N ASN A 83 -2.48 -1.58 -15.64
CA ASN A 83 -3.29 -2.03 -14.52
C ASN A 83 -4.45 -1.06 -14.31
N PRO A 84 -5.70 -1.54 -14.33
CA PRO A 84 -6.85 -0.69 -14.10
C PRO A 84 -6.91 -0.23 -12.64
N ALA A 85 -7.59 0.88 -12.40
CA ALA A 85 -7.97 1.27 -11.05
C ALA A 85 -8.87 0.21 -10.42
N THR A 86 -8.76 0.02 -9.11
CA THR A 86 -9.55 -0.94 -8.34
C THR A 86 -10.41 -0.24 -7.30
N GLN A 87 -11.46 -0.93 -6.89
CA GLN A 87 -12.35 -0.49 -5.81
C GLN A 87 -11.79 -0.96 -4.46
N ALA A 88 -12.03 -0.17 -3.43
CA ALA A 88 -11.69 -0.53 -2.06
C ALA A 88 -12.78 -1.41 -1.46
N THR A 89 -12.38 -2.44 -0.72
CA THR A 89 -13.29 -3.35 -0.03
C THR A 89 -12.90 -3.49 1.44
N GLY A 90 -13.89 -3.68 2.30
CA GLY A 90 -13.64 -3.90 3.72
C GLY A 90 -14.91 -4.12 4.50
N ARG A 91 -14.76 -4.45 5.77
CA ARG A 91 -15.90 -4.70 6.65
C ARG A 91 -16.19 -3.52 7.53
N ILE A 92 -17.46 -3.26 7.71
CA ILE A 92 -17.95 -2.30 8.69
C ILE A 92 -18.78 -3.00 9.78
N THR A 93 -18.84 -2.41 10.95
CA THR A 93 -19.71 -2.83 12.05
C THR A 93 -20.88 -1.85 12.15
N ALA A 94 -22.07 -2.38 11.94
CA ALA A 94 -23.33 -1.67 12.19
C ALA A 94 -23.90 -2.10 13.56
N THR A 95 -24.41 -1.14 14.32
CA THR A 95 -25.12 -1.36 15.59
C THR A 95 -26.62 -1.16 15.39
N GLY A 96 -27.44 -1.73 16.28
CA GLY A 96 -28.89 -1.54 16.19
C GLY A 96 -29.71 -2.61 16.95
N VAL A 97 -30.97 -2.69 16.62
CA VAL A 97 -31.90 -3.65 17.23
C VAL A 97 -31.70 -5.03 16.63
N VAL A 98 -31.60 -6.06 17.47
CA VAL A 98 -31.47 -7.47 17.04
C VAL A 98 -32.55 -7.84 16.02
N ALA A 99 -32.17 -8.57 14.99
CA ALA A 99 -32.96 -8.96 13.82
C ALA A 99 -33.24 -7.86 12.77
N SER A 100 -32.83 -6.61 13.00
CA SER A 100 -32.75 -5.61 11.93
C SER A 100 -31.67 -5.98 10.92
N THR A 101 -31.85 -5.62 9.65
CA THR A 101 -31.02 -6.16 8.57
C THR A 101 -30.46 -5.05 7.70
N VAL A 102 -29.14 -5.08 7.47
CA VAL A 102 -28.48 -4.37 6.37
C VAL A 102 -28.55 -5.26 5.14
N THR A 103 -29.06 -4.73 4.03
CA THR A 103 -29.31 -5.49 2.81
C THR A 103 -28.24 -5.20 1.77
N ALA A 104 -27.87 -6.19 0.99
CA ALA A 104 -27.00 -5.97 -0.16
C ALA A 104 -27.57 -4.88 -1.07
N GLY A 105 -26.74 -3.89 -1.43
CA GLY A 105 -27.16 -2.69 -2.17
C GLY A 105 -27.40 -1.45 -1.29
N ASP A 106 -27.51 -1.59 0.03
CA ASP A 106 -27.57 -0.43 0.92
C ASP A 106 -26.25 0.38 0.82
N THR A 107 -26.36 1.70 0.87
CA THR A 107 -25.21 2.59 0.66
C THR A 107 -24.91 3.39 1.91
N ILE A 108 -23.61 3.58 2.15
CA ILE A 108 -23.06 4.41 3.21
C ILE A 108 -22.14 5.48 2.61
N ASN A 109 -21.97 6.59 3.30
CA ASN A 109 -21.13 7.69 2.90
C ASN A 109 -20.10 7.98 3.97
N SER A 110 -18.87 8.29 3.56
CA SER A 110 -17.83 8.84 4.44
C SER A 110 -18.03 10.35 4.65
N ALA A 111 -17.33 10.92 5.63
CA ALA A 111 -17.29 12.36 5.86
C ALA A 111 -16.75 13.14 4.65
N ALA A 112 -15.89 12.53 3.83
CA ALA A 112 -15.38 13.08 2.59
C ALA A 112 -16.38 13.00 1.42
N GLY A 113 -17.54 12.36 1.60
CA GLY A 113 -18.55 12.17 0.56
C GLY A 113 -18.33 10.96 -0.34
N LEU A 114 -17.37 10.09 0.00
CA LEU A 114 -17.14 8.82 -0.71
C LEU A 114 -18.26 7.84 -0.36
N GLN A 115 -18.71 7.10 -1.36
CA GLN A 115 -19.84 6.19 -1.23
C GLN A 115 -19.38 4.74 -1.33
N TYR A 116 -19.98 3.89 -0.46
CA TYR A 116 -19.74 2.45 -0.41
C TYR A 116 -21.07 1.70 -0.45
N THR A 117 -21.08 0.52 -1.06
CA THR A 117 -22.27 -0.31 -1.24
C THR A 117 -22.09 -1.65 -0.55
N ALA A 118 -23.11 -2.07 0.22
CA ALA A 118 -23.11 -3.38 0.87
C ALA A 118 -23.11 -4.51 -0.17
N GLN A 119 -22.19 -5.43 -0.05
CA GLN A 119 -22.05 -6.59 -0.95
C GLN A 119 -22.82 -7.82 -0.45
N GLU A 120 -23.22 -7.82 0.81
CA GLU A 120 -23.92 -8.93 1.45
C GLU A 120 -25.08 -8.43 2.34
N THR A 121 -26.03 -9.32 2.61
CA THR A 121 -27.12 -9.06 3.55
C THR A 121 -26.80 -9.69 4.90
N LYS A 122 -26.80 -8.88 5.96
CA LYS A 122 -26.54 -9.32 7.34
C LYS A 122 -27.55 -8.74 8.32
N SER A 123 -27.95 -9.55 9.28
CA SER A 123 -28.83 -9.11 10.37
C SER A 123 -28.00 -8.78 11.63
N ILE A 124 -28.46 -7.80 12.39
CA ILE A 124 -27.93 -7.52 13.72
C ILE A 124 -28.19 -8.73 14.63
N VAL A 125 -27.13 -9.20 15.27
CA VAL A 125 -27.16 -10.28 16.26
C VAL A 125 -26.40 -9.85 17.50
N THR A 126 -26.77 -10.40 18.64
CA THR A 126 -25.96 -10.22 19.84
C THR A 126 -24.67 -11.03 19.71
N GLN A 127 -23.57 -10.35 19.47
CA GLN A 127 -22.24 -10.96 19.46
C GLN A 127 -21.71 -11.06 20.89
N VAL A 128 -21.20 -12.23 21.24
CA VAL A 128 -20.64 -12.52 22.58
C VAL A 128 -19.20 -12.99 22.43
N GLU A 129 -18.27 -12.23 23.00
CA GLU A 129 -16.85 -12.58 23.00
C GLU A 129 -16.37 -12.96 24.40
N SER A 130 -15.63 -14.06 24.50
CA SER A 130 -15.00 -14.48 25.75
C SER A 130 -13.72 -13.69 25.96
N ILE A 131 -13.61 -13.03 27.12
CA ILE A 131 -12.45 -12.22 27.48
C ILE A 131 -11.48 -13.08 28.29
N THR A 132 -10.24 -13.18 27.84
CA THR A 132 -9.18 -13.95 28.51
C THR A 132 -8.43 -13.11 29.55
N SER A 133 -8.33 -11.81 29.34
CA SER A 133 -7.63 -10.89 30.24
C SER A 133 -8.20 -9.48 30.15
N ILE A 134 -8.28 -8.78 31.28
CA ILE A 134 -8.40 -7.33 31.34
C ILE A 134 -7.27 -6.82 32.24
N THR A 135 -6.38 -6.05 31.69
CA THR A 135 -5.32 -5.36 32.43
C THR A 135 -5.58 -3.85 32.42
N ARG A 136 -4.99 -3.12 33.34
CA ARG A 136 -5.23 -1.67 33.48
C ARG A 136 -3.94 -0.90 33.72
N VAL A 137 -3.77 0.16 32.97
CA VAL A 137 -2.73 1.18 33.19
C VAL A 137 -3.42 2.55 33.29
N GLY A 138 -3.27 3.23 34.40
CA GLY A 138 -4.00 4.48 34.64
C GLY A 138 -5.52 4.27 34.67
N SER A 139 -6.25 4.95 33.79
CA SER A 139 -7.69 4.79 33.58
C SER A 139 -8.03 3.93 32.35
N VAL A 140 -7.03 3.47 31.61
CA VAL A 140 -7.23 2.66 30.39
C VAL A 140 -7.21 1.19 30.79
N ALA A 141 -8.29 0.47 30.50
CA ALA A 141 -8.37 -0.99 30.57
C ALA A 141 -8.09 -1.57 29.19
N THR A 142 -7.17 -2.51 29.09
CA THR A 142 -6.85 -3.28 27.89
C THR A 142 -7.45 -4.67 28.01
N VAL A 143 -8.26 -5.03 27.04
CA VAL A 143 -9.02 -6.29 26.98
C VAL A 143 -8.44 -7.16 25.89
N THR A 144 -8.14 -8.42 26.22
CA THR A 144 -7.76 -9.44 25.23
C THR A 144 -8.87 -10.50 25.16
N THR A 145 -9.36 -10.76 23.96
CA THR A 145 -10.37 -11.79 23.70
C THR A 145 -9.72 -13.15 23.38
N SER A 146 -10.50 -14.21 23.42
CA SER A 146 -10.00 -15.57 23.14
C SER A 146 -9.76 -15.85 21.66
N ILE A 147 -10.44 -15.11 20.80
CA ILE A 147 -10.37 -15.16 19.32
C ILE A 147 -10.47 -13.74 18.79
N ASP A 148 -10.18 -13.57 17.51
CA ASP A 148 -10.41 -12.31 16.82
C ASP A 148 -11.89 -11.93 16.90
N HIS A 149 -12.14 -10.66 17.23
CA HIS A 149 -13.50 -10.13 17.37
C HIS A 149 -13.88 -9.28 16.16
N ILE A 150 -15.20 -9.07 15.96
CA ILE A 150 -15.74 -8.22 14.91
C ILE A 150 -16.18 -6.84 15.40
N PHE A 151 -15.77 -6.45 16.61
CA PHE A 151 -16.02 -5.12 17.15
C PHE A 151 -15.21 -4.08 16.36
N ALA A 152 -15.75 -2.88 16.26
CA ALA A 152 -15.05 -1.73 15.71
C ALA A 152 -14.86 -0.66 16.78
N SER A 153 -13.88 0.22 16.58
CA SER A 153 -13.71 1.40 17.44
C SER A 153 -14.95 2.29 17.38
N GLY A 154 -15.33 2.87 18.51
CA GLY A 154 -16.49 3.77 18.61
C GLY A 154 -17.82 3.08 18.96
N ILE A 155 -17.92 1.73 18.94
CA ILE A 155 -19.15 1.05 19.32
C ILE A 155 -19.26 0.86 20.84
N PRO A 156 -20.49 0.85 21.41
CA PRO A 156 -20.70 0.47 22.79
C PRO A 156 -20.66 -1.06 22.95
N VAL A 157 -19.81 -1.53 23.88
CA VAL A 157 -19.71 -2.94 24.27
C VAL A 157 -20.05 -3.09 25.73
N VAL A 158 -20.89 -4.07 26.07
CA VAL A 158 -21.24 -4.40 27.44
C VAL A 158 -20.25 -5.43 27.97
N ILE A 159 -19.45 -5.05 28.97
CA ILE A 159 -18.53 -5.94 29.67
C ILE A 159 -19.23 -6.44 30.92
N ALA A 160 -19.22 -7.75 31.14
CA ALA A 160 -19.87 -8.39 32.29
C ALA A 160 -19.07 -9.59 32.79
N GLY A 161 -19.24 -9.93 34.08
CA GLY A 161 -18.64 -11.11 34.71
C GLY A 161 -17.31 -10.88 35.39
N ALA A 162 -16.78 -9.66 35.39
CA ALA A 162 -15.64 -9.32 36.25
C ALA A 162 -16.05 -9.24 37.71
N VAL A 163 -15.21 -9.73 38.62
CA VAL A 163 -15.41 -9.64 40.05
C VAL A 163 -15.22 -8.20 40.50
N GLU A 164 -14.26 -7.51 39.96
CA GLU A 164 -14.03 -6.09 40.17
C GLU A 164 -15.09 -5.30 39.38
N THR A 165 -16.07 -4.78 40.07
CA THR A 165 -17.31 -4.23 39.52
C THR A 165 -17.10 -3.05 38.56
N GLU A 166 -16.00 -2.32 38.74
CA GLU A 166 -15.63 -1.16 37.93
C GLU A 166 -15.32 -1.52 36.45
N TYR A 167 -14.95 -2.78 36.20
CA TYR A 167 -14.76 -3.26 34.83
C TYR A 167 -16.06 -3.62 34.11
N ASN A 168 -17.16 -3.82 34.89
CA ASN A 168 -18.45 -4.16 34.30
C ASN A 168 -19.24 -2.90 33.93
N GLY A 169 -19.88 -2.91 32.77
CA GLY A 169 -20.67 -1.79 32.29
C GLY A 169 -20.72 -1.75 30.77
N THR A 170 -21.33 -0.70 30.26
CA THR A 170 -21.32 -0.40 28.81
C THR A 170 -20.27 0.67 28.56
N PHE A 171 -19.31 0.35 27.69
CA PHE A 171 -18.19 1.24 27.38
C PHE A 171 -18.06 1.39 25.87
N GLU A 172 -17.75 2.59 25.42
CA GLU A 172 -17.25 2.83 24.09
C GLU A 172 -15.81 2.34 24.01
N ILE A 173 -15.48 1.54 23.02
CA ILE A 173 -14.21 0.88 22.91
C ILE A 173 -13.33 1.48 21.79
N LEU A 174 -12.02 1.35 21.96
CA LEU A 174 -11.03 1.59 20.92
C LEU A 174 -10.33 0.26 20.61
N VAL A 175 -10.47 -0.25 19.40
CA VAL A 175 -9.82 -1.49 18.97
C VAL A 175 -8.35 -1.21 18.64
N THR A 176 -7.45 -1.99 19.22
CA THR A 176 -5.99 -1.86 19.05
C THR A 176 -5.37 -3.03 18.30
N ALA A 177 -6.03 -4.19 18.30
CA ALA A 177 -5.66 -5.35 17.50
C ALA A 177 -6.89 -6.20 17.16
N SER A 178 -6.76 -7.21 16.31
CA SER A 178 -7.87 -8.09 15.92
C SER A 178 -8.54 -8.79 17.12
N ASN A 179 -7.78 -9.03 18.19
CA ASN A 179 -8.23 -9.65 19.43
C ASN A 179 -8.07 -8.76 20.67
N GLU A 180 -7.84 -7.45 20.48
CA GLU A 180 -7.60 -6.53 21.59
C GLU A 180 -8.34 -5.20 21.40
N PHE A 181 -8.90 -4.69 22.47
CA PHE A 181 -9.48 -3.35 22.53
C PHE A 181 -9.29 -2.71 23.90
N THR A 182 -9.41 -1.41 23.95
CA THR A 182 -9.29 -0.63 25.18
C THR A 182 -10.56 0.15 25.46
N TYR A 183 -10.79 0.46 26.74
CA TYR A 183 -11.86 1.36 27.19
C TYR A 183 -11.46 2.10 28.46
N ILE A 184 -12.19 3.15 28.78
CA ILE A 184 -11.91 3.96 29.99
C ILE A 184 -12.70 3.41 31.19
N VAL A 185 -11.98 3.05 32.23
CA VAL A 185 -12.56 2.60 33.52
C VAL A 185 -12.43 3.70 34.57
N THR A 186 -13.46 3.82 35.41
CA THR A 186 -13.44 4.75 36.56
C THR A 186 -12.91 4.05 37.79
N GLY A 187 -12.17 4.79 38.63
CA GLY A 187 -11.58 4.23 39.85
C GLY A 187 -10.24 3.53 39.60
N THR A 188 -9.83 2.72 40.55
CA THR A 188 -8.56 1.98 40.56
C THR A 188 -8.78 0.50 40.92
N PRO A 189 -9.58 -0.26 40.15
CA PRO A 189 -9.79 -1.68 40.43
C PRO A 189 -8.49 -2.47 40.36
N SER A 190 -8.48 -3.64 41.00
CA SER A 190 -7.35 -4.56 40.93
C SER A 190 -7.12 -5.02 39.48
N THR A 191 -5.85 -5.23 39.14
CA THR A 191 -5.46 -5.68 37.77
C THR A 191 -4.47 -6.82 37.89
N PRO A 192 -4.58 -7.90 37.07
CA PRO A 192 -5.66 -8.13 36.11
C PRO A 192 -7.03 -8.37 36.75
N ALA A 193 -8.10 -8.12 35.98
CA ALA A 193 -9.45 -8.44 36.40
C ALA A 193 -9.65 -9.95 36.57
N THR A 194 -10.54 -10.34 37.52
CA THR A 194 -10.85 -11.74 37.79
C THR A 194 -12.30 -12.06 37.47
N GLY A 195 -12.61 -13.32 37.20
CA GLY A 195 -13.97 -13.78 36.88
C GLY A 195 -14.08 -14.46 35.52
N THR A 196 -15.31 -14.83 35.16
CA THR A 196 -15.61 -15.30 33.78
C THR A 196 -16.22 -14.13 33.02
N ILE A 197 -15.36 -13.46 32.24
CA ILE A 197 -15.69 -12.15 31.67
C ILE A 197 -16.10 -12.32 30.20
N THR A 198 -17.15 -11.61 29.82
CA THR A 198 -17.63 -11.55 28.44
C THR A 198 -17.84 -10.11 28.00
N GLY A 199 -17.58 -9.87 26.73
CA GLY A 199 -17.96 -8.63 26.04
C GLY A 199 -19.10 -8.89 25.06
N THR A 200 -20.17 -8.10 25.09
CA THR A 200 -21.34 -8.29 24.21
C THR A 200 -21.71 -7.00 23.53
N ALA A 201 -22.13 -7.11 22.25
CA ALA A 201 -22.70 -6.00 21.49
C ALA A 201 -23.72 -6.52 20.47
N ASP A 202 -24.77 -5.73 20.20
CA ASP A 202 -25.76 -6.03 19.16
C ASP A 202 -25.27 -5.41 17.85
N ILE A 203 -24.64 -6.24 16.99
CA ILE A 203 -23.93 -5.78 15.81
C ILE A 203 -24.12 -6.70 14.59
N ALA A 204 -23.83 -6.14 13.43
CA ALA A 204 -23.60 -6.88 12.18
C ALA A 204 -22.29 -6.46 11.55
N SER A 205 -21.47 -7.43 11.16
CA SER A 205 -20.28 -7.22 10.31
C SER A 205 -20.68 -7.41 8.86
N VAL A 206 -20.60 -6.35 8.05
CA VAL A 206 -21.05 -6.33 6.65
C VAL A 206 -19.90 -5.94 5.75
N LEU A 207 -19.72 -6.65 4.65
CA LEU A 207 -18.74 -6.32 3.61
C LEU A 207 -19.29 -5.19 2.74
N PHE A 208 -18.48 -4.14 2.58
CA PHE A 208 -18.75 -3.02 1.69
C PHE A 208 -17.65 -2.88 0.63
N GLU A 209 -18.04 -2.34 -0.50
CA GLU A 209 -17.18 -2.02 -1.62
C GLU A 209 -17.39 -0.57 -2.03
N SER A 210 -16.33 0.15 -2.30
CA SER A 210 -16.44 1.54 -2.76
C SER A 210 -17.12 1.62 -4.11
N VAL A 211 -17.91 2.66 -4.33
CA VAL A 211 -18.49 2.95 -5.66
C VAL A 211 -17.43 3.55 -6.59
N GLY A 212 -16.53 4.36 -6.03
CA GLY A 212 -15.39 4.93 -6.74
C GLY A 212 -14.21 3.96 -6.80
N PHE A 213 -13.30 4.26 -7.69
CA PHE A 213 -12.01 3.58 -7.84
C PHE A 213 -10.92 4.49 -7.29
N GLY A 214 -9.76 3.91 -6.96
CA GLY A 214 -8.61 4.68 -6.52
C GLY A 214 -8.33 4.56 -5.02
N ASP A 215 -7.13 4.98 -4.65
CA ASP A 215 -6.61 4.89 -3.29
C ASP A 215 -7.36 5.83 -2.31
N GLU A 216 -7.94 6.92 -2.82
CA GLU A 216 -8.76 7.82 -2.02
C GLU A 216 -9.98 7.14 -1.35
N ASN A 217 -10.39 5.96 -1.86
CA ASN A 217 -11.50 5.19 -1.30
C ASN A 217 -11.07 4.25 -0.17
N ASN A 218 -9.80 4.20 0.17
CA ASN A 218 -9.32 3.44 1.33
C ASN A 218 -9.64 4.20 2.61
N LEU A 219 -10.12 3.48 3.63
CA LEU A 219 -10.46 4.04 4.93
C LEU A 219 -9.73 3.32 6.05
N LEU A 220 -9.35 4.08 7.04
CA LEU A 220 -8.68 3.55 8.22
C LEU A 220 -9.67 2.87 9.18
N SER A 221 -9.15 2.01 10.06
CA SER A 221 -9.90 1.44 11.16
C SER A 221 -10.56 2.51 12.03
N GLY A 222 -11.81 2.28 12.40
CA GLY A 222 -12.57 3.16 13.30
C GLY A 222 -13.14 4.41 12.64
N GLU A 223 -12.95 4.62 11.35
CA GLU A 223 -13.61 5.74 10.66
C GLU A 223 -15.14 5.61 10.69
N GLU A 224 -15.79 6.74 10.91
CA GLU A 224 -17.25 6.84 10.94
C GLU A 224 -17.82 7.01 9.53
N LEU A 225 -18.86 6.22 9.26
CA LEU A 225 -19.64 6.28 8.03
C LEU A 225 -21.11 6.42 8.38
N THR A 226 -21.91 6.96 7.48
CA THR A 226 -23.33 7.14 7.70
C THR A 226 -24.14 6.51 6.56
N PHE A 227 -25.26 5.87 6.87
CA PHE A 227 -26.16 5.38 5.84
C PHE A 227 -26.70 6.56 5.01
N ALA A 228 -26.67 6.41 3.69
CA ALA A 228 -27.25 7.39 2.77
C ALA A 228 -28.79 7.50 2.95
N THR A 229 -29.41 6.40 3.35
CA THR A 229 -30.83 6.34 3.73
C THR A 229 -30.91 5.62 5.07
N PRO A 230 -31.45 6.22 6.14
CA PRO A 230 -31.59 5.58 7.43
C PRO A 230 -32.38 4.28 7.34
N LEU A 231 -31.84 3.21 7.95
CA LEU A 231 -32.45 1.89 7.99
C LEU A 231 -33.25 1.69 9.30
N ALA A 232 -34.39 1.04 9.20
CA ALA A 232 -35.24 0.82 10.37
C ALA A 232 -34.57 -0.14 11.38
N GLY A 233 -34.36 0.33 12.60
CA GLY A 233 -33.78 -0.45 13.69
C GLY A 233 -32.26 -0.60 13.61
N ILE A 234 -31.61 0.14 12.74
CA ILE A 234 -30.14 0.21 12.64
C ILE A 234 -29.71 1.65 12.91
N ASP A 235 -28.63 1.80 13.66
CA ASP A 235 -28.05 3.12 13.92
C ASP A 235 -27.52 3.71 12.62
N ASN A 236 -27.73 5.01 12.43
CA ASN A 236 -27.34 5.66 11.18
C ASN A 236 -25.82 5.76 11.01
N THR A 237 -25.08 5.74 12.12
CA THR A 237 -23.61 5.74 12.14
C THR A 237 -23.11 4.32 12.21
N VAL A 238 -22.10 4.01 11.40
CA VAL A 238 -21.42 2.72 11.35
C VAL A 238 -19.91 2.95 11.35
N PHE A 239 -19.14 1.95 11.74
CA PHE A 239 -17.71 2.09 11.95
C PHE A 239 -16.93 1.07 11.13
N VAL A 240 -15.81 1.52 10.55
CA VAL A 240 -14.86 0.65 9.84
C VAL A 240 -14.19 -0.29 10.84
N GLN A 241 -14.13 -1.59 10.52
CA GLN A 241 -13.45 -2.59 11.35
C GLN A 241 -11.93 -2.41 11.36
N PHE A 242 -11.24 -3.17 12.22
CA PHE A 242 -9.81 -3.07 12.45
C PHE A 242 -8.96 -3.14 11.16
N ASP A 243 -9.35 -3.99 10.21
CA ASP A 243 -8.60 -4.16 8.95
C ASP A 243 -8.76 -2.99 7.97
N GLY A 244 -9.63 -2.03 8.29
CA GLY A 244 -9.91 -0.91 7.39
C GLY A 244 -10.76 -1.29 6.16
N ILE A 245 -10.90 -0.35 5.26
CA ILE A 245 -11.36 -0.57 3.88
C ILE A 245 -10.17 -0.31 2.98
N SER A 246 -9.75 -1.28 2.18
CA SER A 246 -8.49 -1.25 1.45
C SER A 246 -8.61 -1.91 0.07
N GLY A 247 -7.52 -1.86 -0.73
CA GLY A 247 -7.49 -2.45 -2.06
C GLY A 247 -7.99 -1.51 -3.17
N GLY A 248 -8.34 -0.27 -2.83
CA GLY A 248 -8.51 0.80 -3.81
C GLY A 248 -7.16 1.26 -4.31
N PHE A 249 -6.93 1.15 -5.61
CA PHE A 249 -5.71 1.64 -6.27
C PHE A 249 -6.11 2.48 -7.46
N ASP A 250 -5.34 3.53 -7.69
CA ASP A 250 -5.47 4.33 -8.90
C ASP A 250 -5.08 3.55 -10.15
N ILE A 251 -5.50 4.05 -11.29
CA ILE A 251 -4.99 3.54 -12.56
C ILE A 251 -3.47 3.72 -12.61
N GLU A 252 -2.78 2.69 -13.06
CA GLU A 252 -1.31 2.69 -13.17
C GLU A 252 -0.82 3.93 -13.91
N SER A 253 0.18 4.61 -13.35
CA SER A 253 0.79 5.78 -13.97
C SER A 253 1.53 5.42 -15.26
N ASP A 254 1.74 6.43 -16.14
CA ASP A 254 2.57 6.23 -17.35
C ASP A 254 4.00 5.82 -16.98
N GLU A 255 4.53 6.30 -15.85
CA GLU A 255 5.89 5.99 -15.41
C GLU A 255 6.02 4.53 -14.95
N ASP A 256 5.06 4.03 -14.20
CA ASP A 256 5.05 2.63 -13.72
C ASP A 256 4.86 1.67 -14.90
N LEU A 257 3.92 1.97 -15.80
CA LEU A 257 3.71 1.19 -17.03
C LEU A 257 4.97 1.19 -17.89
N ARG A 258 5.63 2.35 -18.06
CA ARG A 258 6.89 2.49 -18.81
C ARG A 258 7.98 1.62 -18.21
N SER A 259 8.13 1.63 -16.88
CA SER A 259 9.12 0.81 -16.18
C SER A 259 8.92 -0.67 -16.46
N ARG A 260 7.67 -1.16 -16.39
CA ARG A 260 7.32 -2.56 -16.69
C ARG A 260 7.59 -2.92 -18.16
N ILE A 261 7.28 -2.03 -19.09
CA ILE A 261 7.54 -2.21 -20.51
C ILE A 261 9.05 -2.28 -20.77
N LEU A 262 9.82 -1.34 -20.23
CA LEU A 262 11.29 -1.32 -20.38
C LEU A 262 11.92 -2.58 -19.78
N GLU A 263 11.49 -3.02 -18.61
CA GLU A 263 11.96 -4.27 -18.01
C GLU A 263 11.72 -5.47 -18.93
N ALA A 264 10.53 -5.57 -19.54
CA ALA A 264 10.20 -6.65 -20.47
C ALA A 264 10.99 -6.59 -21.79
N TYR A 265 11.44 -5.41 -22.21
CA TYR A 265 12.31 -5.25 -23.38
C TYR A 265 13.78 -5.51 -23.08
N GLN A 266 14.24 -5.15 -21.88
CA GLN A 266 15.60 -5.40 -21.41
C GLN A 266 15.86 -6.87 -21.08
N ASN A 267 14.82 -7.57 -20.63
CA ASN A 267 14.85 -8.99 -20.29
C ASN A 267 14.11 -9.82 -21.35
N PRO A 268 14.65 -9.96 -22.58
CA PRO A 268 14.01 -10.81 -23.59
C PRO A 268 14.01 -12.25 -23.09
N ILE A 269 12.92 -12.94 -23.33
CA ILE A 269 12.55 -14.29 -22.92
C ILE A 269 13.76 -15.26 -22.98
N ALA A 270 14.56 -15.27 -21.92
CA ALA A 270 15.35 -16.44 -21.59
C ALA A 270 14.43 -17.30 -20.73
N LEU A 271 14.10 -18.49 -21.22
CA LEU A 271 13.15 -19.39 -20.60
C LEU A 271 13.52 -19.64 -19.15
N PHE A 272 12.62 -19.24 -18.21
CA PHE A 272 12.70 -19.54 -16.78
C PHE A 272 13.96 -18.98 -16.09
N ASN A 273 14.26 -17.72 -16.31
CA ASN A 273 15.30 -17.00 -15.57
C ASN A 273 14.72 -16.31 -14.31
N VAL A 274 15.61 -15.84 -13.43
CA VAL A 274 15.24 -15.13 -12.20
C VAL A 274 14.28 -13.96 -12.47
N ALA A 275 14.55 -13.16 -13.49
CA ALA A 275 13.72 -11.99 -13.82
C ALA A 275 12.29 -12.38 -14.22
N GLN A 276 12.13 -13.47 -14.99
CA GLN A 276 10.81 -13.99 -15.35
C GLN A 276 10.07 -14.56 -14.15
N ILE A 277 10.74 -15.31 -13.28
CA ILE A 277 10.15 -15.86 -12.07
C ILE A 277 9.64 -14.72 -11.19
N VAL A 278 10.47 -13.70 -10.96
CA VAL A 278 10.09 -12.50 -10.19
C VAL A 278 8.89 -11.78 -10.82
N ALA A 279 8.94 -11.53 -12.13
CA ALA A 279 7.84 -10.87 -12.84
C ALA A 279 6.54 -11.69 -12.74
N GLN A 280 6.61 -12.99 -12.92
CA GLN A 280 5.45 -13.88 -12.85
C GLN A 280 4.86 -13.98 -11.45
N ALA A 281 5.70 -14.06 -10.41
CA ALA A 281 5.26 -14.07 -9.02
C ALA A 281 4.54 -12.77 -8.64
N ARG A 282 5.05 -11.63 -9.09
CA ARG A 282 4.45 -10.30 -8.85
C ARG A 282 3.11 -10.07 -9.53
N LEU A 283 2.71 -10.91 -10.49
CA LEU A 283 1.35 -10.89 -11.04
C LEU A 283 0.29 -11.37 -10.05
N VAL A 284 0.72 -12.05 -8.97
CA VAL A 284 -0.18 -12.42 -7.88
C VAL A 284 -0.34 -11.21 -6.95
N SER A 285 -1.57 -10.77 -6.77
CA SER A 285 -1.88 -9.60 -5.93
C SER A 285 -1.32 -9.77 -4.51
N GLY A 286 -0.71 -8.72 -3.99
CA GLY A 286 -0.11 -8.65 -2.66
C GLY A 286 1.35 -9.15 -2.59
N VAL A 287 1.90 -9.77 -3.62
CA VAL A 287 3.33 -10.11 -3.68
C VAL A 287 4.15 -8.84 -3.92
N THR A 288 5.06 -8.54 -3.01
CA THR A 288 5.90 -7.33 -3.06
C THR A 288 7.34 -7.64 -3.41
N ARG A 289 8.02 -8.45 -2.61
CA ARG A 289 9.40 -8.87 -2.86
C ARG A 289 9.45 -10.36 -3.15
N VAL A 290 10.32 -10.75 -4.07
CA VAL A 290 10.51 -12.14 -4.49
C VAL A 290 12.00 -12.45 -4.49
N PHE A 291 12.38 -13.54 -3.87
CA PHE A 291 13.75 -14.00 -3.73
C PHE A 291 13.87 -15.38 -4.38
N VAL A 292 14.79 -15.51 -5.31
CA VAL A 292 14.96 -16.75 -6.09
C VAL A 292 16.35 -17.33 -5.78
N GLU A 293 16.37 -18.55 -5.31
CA GLU A 293 17.60 -19.31 -5.06
C GLU A 293 17.72 -20.42 -6.11
N GLU A 294 18.72 -20.29 -6.96
CA GLU A 294 19.00 -21.26 -8.02
C GLU A 294 19.74 -22.50 -7.44
N ALA A 295 19.49 -23.67 -8.04
CA ALA A 295 20.09 -24.94 -7.64
C ALA A 295 19.91 -25.28 -6.14
N THR A 296 18.78 -24.95 -5.58
CA THR A 296 18.45 -25.14 -4.16
C THR A 296 17.11 -25.87 -4.02
N PRO A 297 17.01 -26.95 -3.19
CA PRO A 297 18.07 -27.58 -2.42
C PRO A 297 19.07 -28.40 -3.27
N ASP A 298 18.68 -28.83 -4.46
CA ASP A 298 19.50 -29.66 -5.34
C ASP A 298 19.68 -29.04 -6.74
N ALA A 299 20.70 -29.53 -7.46
CA ALA A 299 20.94 -29.06 -8.83
C ALA A 299 19.76 -29.39 -9.75
N GLY A 300 19.25 -28.40 -10.47
CA GLY A 300 18.07 -28.50 -11.32
C GLY A 300 16.79 -28.01 -10.65
N GLN A 301 16.82 -27.75 -9.35
CA GLN A 301 15.70 -27.19 -8.60
C GLN A 301 15.87 -25.68 -8.39
N VAL A 302 14.75 -25.01 -8.19
CA VAL A 302 14.71 -23.58 -7.84
C VAL A 302 13.81 -23.39 -6.65
N THR A 303 14.33 -22.69 -5.64
CA THR A 303 13.53 -22.29 -4.47
C THR A 303 13.20 -20.82 -4.55
N ILE A 304 11.93 -20.49 -4.37
CA ILE A 304 11.38 -19.15 -4.49
C ILE A 304 10.72 -18.80 -3.17
N PHE A 305 11.20 -17.73 -2.56
CA PHE A 305 10.58 -17.10 -1.41
C PHE A 305 9.96 -15.77 -1.82
N PHE A 306 8.92 -15.35 -1.14
CA PHE A 306 8.32 -14.03 -1.37
C PHE A 306 7.72 -13.47 -0.09
N THR A 307 7.53 -12.15 -0.07
CA THR A 307 6.88 -11.43 1.04
C THR A 307 5.69 -10.62 0.54
N ARG A 308 4.85 -10.23 1.47
CA ARG A 308 3.67 -9.38 1.27
C ARG A 308 3.78 -8.16 2.19
N ASP A 309 4.71 -7.27 1.87
CA ASP A 309 5.13 -6.19 2.77
C ASP A 309 4.03 -5.17 3.10
N ASN A 310 2.94 -5.13 2.32
CA ASN A 310 1.79 -4.28 2.56
C ASN A 310 0.73 -4.93 3.47
N ASP A 311 0.88 -6.22 3.79
CA ASP A 311 -0.01 -6.91 4.71
C ASP A 311 0.46 -6.74 6.17
N VAL A 312 -0.43 -6.99 7.12
CA VAL A 312 -0.08 -6.96 8.55
C VAL A 312 1.04 -7.96 8.85
N ASP A 313 0.90 -9.18 8.34
CA ASP A 313 1.97 -10.19 8.36
C ASP A 313 2.62 -10.27 6.98
N ILE A 314 3.91 -9.97 6.93
CA ILE A 314 4.68 -10.04 5.67
C ILE A 314 4.94 -11.47 5.20
N ILE A 315 4.73 -12.47 6.08
CA ILE A 315 4.94 -13.88 5.77
C ILE A 315 3.69 -14.45 5.09
N PRO A 316 3.81 -14.97 3.86
CA PRO A 316 2.66 -15.49 3.14
C PRO A 316 2.08 -16.77 3.77
N SER A 317 0.77 -16.89 3.72
CA SER A 317 0.05 -18.10 4.12
C SER A 317 0.27 -19.25 3.12
N ALA A 318 -0.03 -20.49 3.53
CA ALA A 318 0.08 -21.67 2.66
C ALA A 318 -0.79 -21.57 1.39
N GLY A 319 -1.94 -20.90 1.46
CA GLY A 319 -2.81 -20.66 0.30
C GLY A 319 -2.17 -19.73 -0.72
N GLU A 320 -1.53 -18.68 -0.26
CA GLU A 320 -0.81 -17.72 -1.11
C GLU A 320 0.42 -18.35 -1.74
N VAL A 321 1.16 -19.14 -0.99
CA VAL A 321 2.28 -19.95 -1.51
C VAL A 321 1.81 -20.84 -2.66
N THR A 322 0.68 -21.53 -2.50
CA THR A 322 0.09 -22.36 -3.56
C THR A 322 -0.30 -21.53 -4.78
N THR A 323 -0.88 -20.36 -4.57
CA THR A 323 -1.28 -19.46 -5.66
C THR A 323 -0.09 -18.98 -6.46
N VAL A 324 0.99 -18.55 -5.79
CA VAL A 324 2.23 -18.13 -6.44
C VAL A 324 2.90 -19.32 -7.15
N LYS A 325 2.94 -20.51 -6.53
CA LYS A 325 3.48 -21.73 -7.18
C LYS A 325 2.74 -22.01 -8.49
N ASN A 326 1.42 -22.04 -8.47
CA ASN A 326 0.62 -22.29 -9.66
C ASN A 326 0.91 -21.24 -10.76
N LYS A 327 1.10 -19.98 -10.37
CA LYS A 327 1.40 -18.92 -11.31
C LYS A 327 2.79 -19.06 -11.94
N ILE A 328 3.77 -19.50 -11.20
CA ILE A 328 5.14 -19.76 -11.71
C ILE A 328 5.17 -21.01 -12.61
N LEU A 329 4.39 -22.03 -12.29
CA LEU A 329 4.30 -23.24 -13.12
C LEU A 329 3.78 -22.96 -14.54
N GLU A 330 3.05 -21.87 -14.77
CA GLU A 330 2.61 -21.47 -16.12
C GLU A 330 3.78 -21.16 -17.07
N ILE A 331 4.93 -20.74 -16.53
CA ILE A 331 6.12 -20.37 -17.31
C ILE A 331 7.25 -21.39 -17.23
N LYS A 332 7.08 -22.47 -16.47
CA LYS A 332 8.13 -23.47 -16.30
C LYS A 332 8.44 -24.17 -17.62
N PRO A 333 9.71 -24.55 -17.88
CA PRO A 333 10.08 -25.37 -19.04
C PRO A 333 9.38 -26.74 -19.00
N ALA A 334 8.97 -27.24 -20.17
CA ALA A 334 8.25 -28.49 -20.27
C ALA A 334 9.03 -29.74 -19.78
N HIS A 335 10.35 -29.64 -19.70
CA HIS A 335 11.23 -30.72 -19.24
C HIS A 335 11.51 -30.68 -17.72
N MET A 336 11.07 -29.64 -17.02
CA MET A 336 11.24 -29.47 -15.57
C MET A 336 10.02 -30.04 -14.85
N ASP A 337 10.21 -30.84 -13.82
CA ASP A 337 9.10 -31.35 -13.01
C ASP A 337 8.49 -30.25 -12.14
N ASP A 338 7.21 -30.39 -11.75
CA ASP A 338 6.52 -29.42 -10.89
C ASP A 338 7.12 -29.39 -9.47
N ASP A 339 7.76 -30.50 -9.06
CA ASP A 339 8.42 -30.62 -7.77
C ASP A 339 9.81 -29.96 -7.75
N ASP A 340 10.38 -29.66 -8.90
CA ASP A 340 11.63 -28.91 -9.01
C ASP A 340 11.44 -27.41 -8.85
N VAL A 341 10.18 -26.93 -8.93
CA VAL A 341 9.79 -25.56 -8.61
C VAL A 341 9.25 -25.52 -7.18
N ILE A 342 10.08 -25.11 -6.25
CA ILE A 342 9.76 -25.03 -4.83
C ILE A 342 9.39 -23.59 -4.51
N VAL A 343 8.15 -23.34 -4.10
CA VAL A 343 7.73 -22.05 -3.55
C VAL A 343 7.45 -22.23 -2.08
N SER A 344 8.06 -21.40 -1.24
CA SER A 344 7.94 -21.51 0.21
C SER A 344 7.81 -20.13 0.84
N ALA A 345 7.10 -20.06 1.96
CA ALA A 345 7.14 -18.91 2.83
C ALA A 345 8.50 -18.83 3.54
N PRO A 346 9.13 -17.67 3.64
CA PRO A 346 10.32 -17.53 4.47
C PRO A 346 9.96 -17.71 5.95
N THR A 347 10.93 -18.21 6.74
CA THR A 347 10.78 -18.30 8.19
C THR A 347 11.08 -16.95 8.82
N ALA A 348 10.15 -16.39 9.59
CA ALA A 348 10.34 -15.13 10.29
C ALA A 348 11.35 -15.26 11.44
N ILE A 349 12.37 -14.43 11.45
CA ILE A 349 13.27 -14.21 12.58
C ILE A 349 12.90 -12.88 13.23
N THR A 350 12.22 -12.96 14.36
CA THR A 350 11.79 -11.77 15.11
C THR A 350 12.99 -11.09 15.76
N VAL A 351 13.21 -9.83 15.43
CA VAL A 351 14.29 -9.00 15.96
C VAL A 351 13.71 -7.94 16.88
N ASN A 352 13.98 -8.09 18.17
CA ASN A 352 13.60 -7.09 19.16
C ASN A 352 14.69 -6.02 19.29
N PHE A 353 14.28 -4.80 19.61
CA PHE A 353 15.19 -3.69 19.88
C PHE A 353 15.00 -3.21 21.32
N GLU A 354 16.08 -3.03 22.02
CA GLU A 354 16.10 -2.49 23.38
C GLU A 354 17.09 -1.31 23.42
N PHE A 355 16.58 -0.13 23.75
CA PHE A 355 17.39 1.08 23.88
C PHE A 355 17.86 1.23 25.31
N SER A 356 19.16 1.31 25.53
CA SER A 356 19.73 1.68 26.82
C SER A 356 19.85 3.20 26.98
N PHE A 357 19.82 3.94 25.87
CA PHE A 357 19.82 5.40 25.84
C PHE A 357 19.27 5.92 24.50
N LEU A 358 18.43 6.95 24.55
CA LEU A 358 17.91 7.67 23.38
C LEU A 358 17.82 9.16 23.68
N ALA A 359 18.25 10.01 22.75
CA ALA A 359 18.08 11.46 22.81
C ALA A 359 17.70 12.03 21.42
N PRO A 360 16.63 12.82 21.31
CA PRO A 360 15.65 13.11 22.36
C PRO A 360 14.76 11.89 22.65
N ASN A 361 14.44 11.65 23.91
CA ASN A 361 13.55 10.54 24.32
C ASN A 361 12.14 11.09 24.59
N VAL A 362 11.37 11.30 23.51
CA VAL A 362 9.98 11.74 23.54
C VAL A 362 9.12 10.75 22.78
N LEU A 363 7.85 10.65 23.13
CA LEU A 363 6.94 9.61 22.59
C LEU A 363 6.85 9.67 21.04
N THR A 364 6.80 10.86 20.47
CA THR A 364 6.75 11.07 19.01
C THR A 364 8.00 10.56 18.30
N MET A 365 9.18 10.75 18.91
CA MET A 365 10.43 10.19 18.41
C MET A 365 10.48 8.67 18.54
N GLN A 366 10.01 8.12 19.67
CA GLN A 366 9.93 6.67 19.87
C GLN A 366 9.06 6.01 18.79
N GLN A 367 7.87 6.59 18.53
CA GLN A 367 6.98 6.11 17.46
C GLN A 367 7.65 6.21 16.09
N ALA A 368 8.26 7.35 15.76
CA ALA A 368 8.95 7.55 14.48
C ALA A 368 10.10 6.55 14.28
N ILE A 369 10.82 6.18 15.35
CA ILE A 369 11.87 5.14 15.29
C ILE A 369 11.24 3.76 15.04
N SER A 370 10.15 3.44 15.73
CA SER A 370 9.43 2.18 15.51
C SER A 370 8.95 2.06 14.07
N ASP A 371 8.36 3.12 13.52
CA ASP A 371 7.89 3.17 12.13
C ASP A 371 9.07 3.07 11.13
N SER A 372 10.18 3.74 11.40
CA SER A 372 11.38 3.68 10.56
C SER A 372 12.02 2.28 10.57
N LEU A 373 12.00 1.60 11.70
CA LEU A 373 12.45 0.21 11.81
C LEU A 373 11.49 -0.74 11.08
N ASP A 374 10.17 -0.58 11.24
CA ASP A 374 9.19 -1.39 10.52
C ASP A 374 9.36 -1.24 9.00
N GLN A 375 9.49 -0.01 8.52
CA GLN A 375 9.78 0.25 7.12
C GLN A 375 11.11 -0.38 6.67
N PHE A 376 12.16 -0.29 7.47
CA PHE A 376 13.45 -0.92 7.16
C PHE A 376 13.31 -2.44 7.00
N PHE A 377 12.60 -3.12 7.91
CA PHE A 377 12.39 -4.57 7.84
C PHE A 377 11.52 -4.97 6.65
N ARG A 378 10.53 -4.16 6.29
CA ARG A 378 9.64 -4.42 5.14
C ARG A 378 10.30 -4.17 3.78
N GLU A 379 11.22 -3.20 3.70
CA GLU A 379 11.74 -2.78 2.40
C GLU A 379 13.18 -3.24 2.14
N SER A 380 14.01 -3.33 3.18
CA SER A 380 15.46 -3.47 3.02
C SER A 380 16.01 -4.85 3.35
N THR A 381 15.30 -5.67 4.14
CA THR A 381 15.79 -7.01 4.48
C THR A 381 15.64 -7.99 3.32
N THR A 382 16.53 -8.97 3.26
CA THR A 382 16.57 -9.97 2.20
C THR A 382 16.59 -11.37 2.80
N VAL A 383 15.88 -12.32 2.20
CA VAL A 383 15.90 -13.72 2.63
C VAL A 383 17.32 -14.29 2.55
N GLY A 384 17.75 -14.97 3.59
CA GLY A 384 19.05 -15.62 3.64
C GLY A 384 20.26 -14.69 3.83
N VAL A 385 20.05 -13.38 4.00
CA VAL A 385 21.13 -12.40 4.11
C VAL A 385 21.17 -11.82 5.52
N PRO A 386 22.30 -11.93 6.25
CA PRO A 386 22.45 -11.31 7.57
C PRO A 386 22.25 -9.80 7.53
N ILE A 387 21.48 -9.27 8.48
CA ILE A 387 21.24 -7.83 8.62
C ILE A 387 22.45 -7.19 9.30
N LYS A 388 23.07 -6.22 8.64
CA LYS A 388 24.27 -5.58 9.16
C LYS A 388 23.93 -4.54 10.22
N GLN A 389 24.76 -4.46 11.26
CA GLN A 389 24.59 -3.51 12.35
C GLN A 389 24.41 -2.07 11.85
N PHE A 390 25.22 -1.64 10.88
CA PHE A 390 25.16 -0.27 10.36
C PHE A 390 23.85 0.04 9.62
N GLU A 391 23.17 -0.97 9.06
CA GLU A 391 21.92 -0.79 8.30
C GLU A 391 20.77 -0.37 9.24
N TYR A 392 20.50 -1.14 10.28
CA TYR A 392 19.46 -0.77 11.25
C TYR A 392 19.84 0.45 12.09
N GLN A 393 21.12 0.63 12.40
CA GLN A 393 21.57 1.86 13.07
C GLN A 393 21.40 3.09 12.18
N SER A 394 21.59 2.95 10.87
CA SER A 394 21.31 4.03 9.91
C SER A 394 19.83 4.35 9.82
N ALA A 395 18.94 3.33 9.84
CA ALA A 395 17.49 3.55 9.88
C ALA A 395 17.09 4.36 11.12
N ILE A 396 17.59 3.98 12.30
CA ILE A 396 17.35 4.71 13.56
C ILE A 396 17.92 6.12 13.49
N GLY A 397 19.19 6.28 13.12
CA GLY A 397 19.90 7.57 13.13
C GLY A 397 19.38 8.59 12.11
N ASN A 398 18.73 8.14 11.04
CA ASN A 398 18.11 9.01 10.05
C ASN A 398 16.65 9.39 10.39
N THR A 399 16.07 8.83 11.43
CA THR A 399 14.70 9.12 11.84
C THR A 399 14.55 10.58 12.25
N VAL A 400 13.44 11.18 11.82
CA VAL A 400 13.06 12.56 12.11
C VAL A 400 11.72 12.54 12.84
N ASP A 401 11.65 13.22 13.96
CA ASP A 401 10.41 13.43 14.69
C ASP A 401 9.43 14.25 13.82
N PRO A 402 8.24 13.73 13.51
CA PRO A 402 7.29 14.38 12.62
C PRO A 402 6.68 15.67 13.21
N GLU A 403 6.67 15.85 14.53
CA GLU A 403 6.11 17.03 15.18
C GLU A 403 7.13 18.15 15.34
N THR A 404 8.36 17.80 15.71
CA THR A 404 9.40 18.80 16.00
C THR A 404 10.41 19.02 14.88
N GLY A 405 10.49 18.09 13.91
CA GLY A 405 11.50 18.09 12.85
C GLY A 405 12.92 17.78 13.35
N GLN A 406 13.08 17.37 14.62
CA GLN A 406 14.37 16.99 15.19
C GLN A 406 14.76 15.59 14.72
N LYS A 407 16.06 15.39 14.48
CA LYS A 407 16.62 14.06 14.24
C LYS A 407 17.03 13.40 15.55
N VAL A 408 17.19 12.08 15.49
CA VAL A 408 17.89 11.35 16.55
C VAL A 408 19.30 11.91 16.68
N ASP A 409 19.64 12.43 17.86
CA ASP A 409 20.96 13.03 18.13
C ASP A 409 21.97 11.94 18.54
N THR A 410 21.59 11.10 19.49
CA THR A 410 22.42 9.97 19.93
C THR A 410 21.53 8.87 20.52
N PHE A 411 21.97 7.63 20.35
CA PHE A 411 21.32 6.46 20.94
C PHE A 411 22.33 5.37 21.24
N THR A 412 21.96 4.46 22.14
CA THR A 412 22.70 3.25 22.43
C THR A 412 21.71 2.09 22.55
N LEU A 413 21.95 1.02 21.81
CA LEU A 413 21.16 -0.20 21.90
C LEU A 413 21.78 -1.15 22.93
N ALA A 414 20.92 -1.71 23.79
CA ALA A 414 21.26 -2.86 24.61
C ALA A 414 21.15 -4.15 23.78
N PHE A 415 20.16 -4.18 22.87
CA PHE A 415 19.93 -5.27 21.90
C PHE A 415 19.32 -4.69 20.61
N PRO A 416 19.67 -5.21 19.39
CA PRO A 416 20.68 -6.21 19.11
C PRO A 416 22.12 -5.65 19.19
N VAL A 417 23.09 -6.55 19.45
CA VAL A 417 24.50 -6.23 19.48
C VAL A 417 25.19 -6.87 18.28
N GLY A 418 25.63 -6.05 17.33
CA GLY A 418 26.30 -6.52 16.11
C GLY A 418 25.35 -6.92 14.99
N ASP A 419 25.88 -7.67 14.01
CA ASP A 419 25.11 -8.18 12.89
C ASP A 419 24.10 -9.23 13.34
N ILE A 420 22.90 -9.22 12.75
CA ILE A 420 21.84 -10.19 13.03
C ILE A 420 21.97 -11.33 12.02
N PRO A 421 22.27 -12.58 12.49
CA PRO A 421 22.38 -13.70 11.59
C PRO A 421 21.00 -14.10 11.03
N ILE A 422 20.93 -14.25 9.72
CA ILE A 422 19.78 -14.77 8.98
C ILE A 422 20.29 -15.93 8.12
N ASN A 423 19.69 -17.09 8.27
CA ASN A 423 20.06 -18.27 7.50
C ASN A 423 19.25 -18.36 6.20
N VAL A 424 19.64 -19.29 5.32
CA VAL A 424 18.90 -19.57 4.08
C VAL A 424 17.43 -19.90 4.39
N GLY A 425 16.51 -19.25 3.68
CA GLY A 425 15.07 -19.40 3.89
C GLY A 425 14.49 -18.61 5.08
N GLU A 426 15.31 -17.86 5.82
CA GLU A 426 14.87 -16.98 6.90
C GLU A 426 14.83 -15.52 6.45
N ILE A 427 13.96 -14.73 7.07
CA ILE A 427 13.88 -13.26 6.90
C ILE A 427 13.72 -12.58 8.25
N GLY A 428 14.38 -11.46 8.44
CA GLY A 428 14.18 -10.65 9.63
C GLY A 428 12.84 -9.93 9.60
N VAL A 429 12.14 -9.94 10.73
CA VAL A 429 10.92 -9.16 10.95
C VAL A 429 11.08 -8.35 12.23
N LEU A 430 10.47 -7.17 12.30
CA LEU A 430 10.51 -6.35 13.50
C LEU A 430 9.71 -7.02 14.62
N GLY A 431 10.28 -7.08 15.80
CA GLY A 431 9.63 -7.47 17.05
C GLY A 431 9.26 -6.26 17.89
N THR A 432 9.45 -6.39 19.21
CA THR A 432 9.23 -5.27 20.15
C THR A 432 10.35 -4.24 20.07
N VAL A 433 9.99 -2.97 20.28
CA VAL A 433 10.95 -1.86 20.40
C VAL A 433 10.75 -1.25 21.79
N ASP A 434 11.70 -1.48 22.67
CA ASP A 434 11.69 -1.00 24.05
C ASP A 434 12.68 0.18 24.22
N PHE A 435 12.19 1.32 24.77
CA PHE A 435 12.93 2.58 24.88
C PHE A 435 13.38 2.93 26.30
#